data_fc384ac65a1f77b6ce41720d2a7156a4
#
_entry.id   fc384ac65a1f77b6ce41720d2a7156a4
#
_cell.length_a   1.000
_cell.length_b   1.000
_cell.length_c   1.000
_cell.angle_alpha   90.00
_cell.angle_beta   90.00
_cell.angle_gamma   90.00
#
_symmetry.space_group_name_H-M   'P 1'
#
loop_
_entity.id
_entity.type
_entity.pdbx_description
1 polymer ?
#
loop_
_entity_poly.entity_id
_entity_poly.type
_entity_poly.pdbx_seq_one_letter_code
_entity_poly.pdbx_strand_id
1 'polypeptide(L)'
;MTQKPEELPTHDVAGRFAAPIDQTPHEPAHWEKEADAIRLLLADKKRQIFTTDESRRVQEALDAETYWKLPYYERWIHGFSSLLKEKGVLQEAELVTEEARLRATGEDKVEDPPGHHHHHHDHDHDHDHDDHPYQEDDDAGIAVLSPLQLRGRAVRNLLVARGILSAEEIRAQIEAMDSRGEHLGARVVVRAWTDAGFAARLAADAGAAVEELGLSRGETVLTALFNTPAVHNLVVCTLCSCYPRSVLGRPPAWYKSRAYRARAVRDPRGVLAEFGTQLPEGTSIRV
;
A
#
# COMPACT_ATOMS: atom_id res chain seq x y z
N MET A 1 -18.36 12.51 21.35
CA MET A 1 -18.81 11.16 21.76
C MET A 1 -17.67 10.23 21.46
N THR A 2 -16.92 9.80 22.46
CA THR A 2 -15.85 8.80 22.30
C THR A 2 -16.49 7.43 22.20
N GLN A 3 -16.49 6.82 21.03
CA GLN A 3 -16.89 5.42 20.88
C GLN A 3 -16.01 4.54 21.78
N LYS A 4 -16.61 3.55 22.41
CA LYS A 4 -15.85 2.56 23.17
C LYS A 4 -14.87 1.85 22.25
N PRO A 5 -13.64 1.48 22.70
CA PRO A 5 -12.63 0.83 21.86
C PRO A 5 -13.12 -0.43 21.12
N GLU A 6 -14.11 -1.13 21.69
CA GLU A 6 -14.73 -2.34 21.13
C GLU A 6 -15.73 -2.05 19.97
N GLU A 7 -16.15 -0.80 19.80
CA GLU A 7 -17.14 -0.39 18.79
C GLU A 7 -16.50 0.15 17.51
N LEU A 8 -15.17 0.30 17.48
CA LEU A 8 -14.47 0.80 16.30
C LEU A 8 -14.32 -0.30 15.24
N PRO A 9 -14.43 0.06 13.95
CA PRO A 9 -14.22 -0.89 12.85
C PRO A 9 -12.86 -1.60 12.93
N THR A 10 -12.78 -2.82 12.44
CA THR A 10 -11.56 -3.65 12.46
C THR A 10 -10.37 -2.97 11.79
N HIS A 11 -10.60 -2.25 10.71
CA HIS A 11 -9.58 -1.54 9.94
C HIS A 11 -9.08 -0.25 10.61
N ASP A 12 -9.83 0.29 11.59
CA ASP A 12 -9.38 1.44 12.39
C ASP A 12 -8.42 0.97 13.47
N VAL A 13 -7.14 1.30 13.30
CA VAL A 13 -6.05 0.89 14.20
C VAL A 13 -5.61 1.99 15.15
N ALA A 14 -6.21 3.18 15.08
CA ALA A 14 -5.78 4.33 15.87
C ALA A 14 -5.64 3.98 17.36
N GLY A 15 -4.42 4.03 17.86
CA GLY A 15 -4.09 3.81 19.28
C GLY A 15 -4.22 2.39 19.81
N ARG A 16 -4.60 1.40 19.00
CA ARG A 16 -4.89 0.03 19.47
C ARG A 16 -3.72 -0.95 19.39
N PHE A 17 -2.60 -0.53 18.82
CA PHE A 17 -1.45 -1.40 18.62
C PHE A 17 -0.18 -0.68 19.04
N ALA A 18 0.72 -1.37 19.71
CA ALA A 18 2.00 -0.85 20.17
C ALA A 18 3.09 -1.89 19.88
N ALA A 19 3.77 -1.71 18.77
CA ALA A 19 4.96 -2.47 18.39
C ALA A 19 6.00 -1.52 17.79
N PRO A 20 7.29 -1.88 17.75
CA PRO A 20 8.29 -1.15 16.98
C PRO A 20 7.85 -1.00 15.53
N ILE A 21 8.25 0.10 14.90
CA ILE A 21 7.98 0.32 13.49
C ILE A 21 9.15 -0.29 12.71
N ASP A 22 8.86 -1.32 11.94
CA ASP A 22 9.85 -1.87 11.01
C ASP A 22 10.04 -0.87 9.85
N GLN A 23 11.25 -0.30 9.77
CA GLN A 23 11.65 0.66 8.73
C GLN A 23 12.44 0.00 7.61
N THR A 24 12.55 -1.33 7.60
CA THR A 24 13.27 -2.06 6.55
C THR A 24 12.69 -1.73 5.19
N PRO A 25 13.51 -1.32 4.22
CA PRO A 25 13.03 -1.10 2.86
C PRO A 25 12.44 -2.38 2.28
N HIS A 26 11.25 -2.27 1.71
CA HIS A 26 10.59 -3.37 1.02
C HIS A 26 10.38 -2.99 -0.44
N GLU A 27 11.06 -3.69 -1.33
CA GLU A 27 10.81 -3.58 -2.77
C GLU A 27 9.57 -4.41 -3.12
N PRO A 28 8.51 -3.79 -3.66
CA PRO A 28 7.30 -4.53 -3.99
C PRO A 28 7.57 -5.63 -5.03
N ALA A 29 7.13 -6.84 -4.74
CA ALA A 29 7.18 -7.96 -5.67
C ALA A 29 6.33 -7.66 -6.93
N HIS A 30 6.61 -8.35 -8.04
CA HIS A 30 5.91 -8.08 -9.30
C HIS A 30 4.39 -8.24 -9.18
N TRP A 31 3.90 -9.27 -8.46
CA TRP A 31 2.48 -9.49 -8.24
C TRP A 31 1.80 -8.36 -7.43
N GLU A 32 2.54 -7.71 -6.52
CA GLU A 32 2.04 -6.56 -5.75
C GLU A 32 1.88 -5.34 -6.66
N LYS A 33 2.87 -5.11 -7.54
CA LYS A 33 2.83 -4.05 -8.55
C LYS A 33 1.69 -4.27 -9.53
N GLU A 34 1.48 -5.50 -9.95
CA GLU A 34 0.41 -5.89 -10.87
C GLU A 34 -0.98 -5.73 -10.23
N ALA A 35 -1.16 -6.17 -8.98
CA ALA A 35 -2.42 -5.98 -8.25
C ALA A 35 -2.78 -4.49 -8.10
N ASP A 36 -1.79 -3.65 -7.81
CA ASP A 36 -1.96 -2.20 -7.71
C ASP A 36 -2.32 -1.58 -9.07
N ALA A 37 -1.64 -1.98 -10.15
CA ALA A 37 -1.90 -1.51 -11.51
C ALA A 37 -3.31 -1.88 -11.97
N ILE A 38 -3.73 -3.13 -11.78
CA ILE A 38 -5.07 -3.61 -12.13
C ILE A 38 -6.13 -2.81 -11.38
N ARG A 39 -5.98 -2.62 -10.07
CA ARG A 39 -6.91 -1.82 -9.27
C ARG A 39 -7.07 -0.40 -9.81
N LEU A 40 -5.96 0.26 -10.12
CA LEU A 40 -5.97 1.63 -10.67
C LEU A 40 -6.64 1.69 -12.04
N LEU A 41 -6.32 0.75 -12.94
CA LEU A 41 -6.89 0.68 -14.28
C LEU A 41 -8.41 0.38 -14.25
N LEU A 42 -8.88 -0.43 -13.32
CA LEU A 42 -10.31 -0.73 -13.18
C LEU A 42 -11.11 0.47 -12.62
N ALA A 43 -10.46 1.30 -11.81
CA ALA A 43 -11.06 2.49 -11.22
C ALA A 43 -10.82 3.78 -12.04
N ASP A 44 -10.07 3.72 -13.14
CA ASP A 44 -9.73 4.89 -13.94
C ASP A 44 -10.95 5.51 -14.64
N LYS A 45 -10.79 6.76 -15.15
CA LYS A 45 -11.85 7.49 -15.86
C LYS A 45 -12.31 6.80 -17.15
N LYS A 46 -11.49 5.95 -17.73
CA LYS A 46 -11.79 5.22 -18.98
C LYS A 46 -12.75 4.07 -18.71
N ARG A 47 -12.61 3.39 -17.58
CA ARG A 47 -13.34 2.14 -17.27
C ARG A 47 -14.41 2.33 -16.22
N GLN A 48 -14.10 2.98 -15.12
CA GLN A 48 -15.01 3.25 -14.01
C GLN A 48 -15.81 2.02 -13.56
N ILE A 49 -15.15 0.84 -13.55
CA ILE A 49 -15.80 -0.41 -13.15
C ILE A 49 -16.19 -0.34 -11.68
N PHE A 50 -15.35 0.28 -10.86
CA PHE A 50 -15.65 0.60 -9.46
C PHE A 50 -14.94 1.89 -9.04
N THR A 51 -15.37 2.45 -7.93
CA THR A 51 -14.74 3.62 -7.30
C THR A 51 -13.74 3.20 -6.22
N THR A 52 -12.89 4.13 -5.82
CA THR A 52 -11.99 3.94 -4.67
C THR A 52 -12.77 3.63 -3.39
N ASP A 53 -13.94 4.25 -3.19
CA ASP A 53 -14.76 4.05 -2.00
C ASP A 53 -15.43 2.66 -2.00
N GLU A 54 -15.87 2.17 -3.16
CA GLU A 54 -16.34 0.79 -3.28
C GLU A 54 -15.24 -0.22 -2.96
N SER A 55 -14.02 0.03 -3.44
CA SER A 55 -12.87 -0.82 -3.13
C SER A 55 -12.54 -0.83 -1.63
N ARG A 56 -12.68 0.31 -0.95
CA ARG A 56 -12.52 0.40 0.51
C ARG A 56 -13.62 -0.36 1.23
N ARG A 57 -14.88 -0.13 0.88
CA ARG A 57 -16.05 -0.80 1.47
C ARG A 57 -15.87 -2.31 1.56
N VAL A 58 -15.44 -2.94 0.47
CA VAL A 58 -15.27 -4.41 0.44
C VAL A 58 -14.14 -4.86 1.35
N GLN A 59 -13.03 -4.11 1.45
CA GLN A 59 -11.94 -4.45 2.37
C GLN A 59 -12.32 -4.22 3.83
N GLU A 60 -13.05 -3.15 4.11
CA GLU A 60 -13.53 -2.79 5.45
C GLU A 60 -14.61 -3.76 5.96
N ALA A 61 -15.30 -4.45 5.06
CA ALA A 61 -16.30 -5.47 5.38
C ALA A 61 -15.68 -6.83 5.77
N LEU A 62 -14.34 -6.99 5.63
CA LEU A 62 -13.67 -8.20 6.09
C LEU A 62 -13.78 -8.32 7.62
N ASP A 63 -13.98 -9.56 8.10
CA ASP A 63 -13.87 -9.84 9.52
C ASP A 63 -12.45 -9.58 10.05
N ALA A 64 -12.33 -9.44 11.37
CA ALA A 64 -11.07 -9.03 12.00
C ALA A 64 -9.93 -10.03 11.75
N GLU A 65 -10.23 -11.33 11.79
CA GLU A 65 -9.23 -12.37 11.58
C GLU A 65 -8.69 -12.31 10.15
N THR A 66 -9.57 -12.34 9.17
CA THR A 66 -9.22 -12.24 7.76
C THR A 66 -8.49 -10.93 7.44
N TYR A 67 -8.99 -9.80 7.93
CA TYR A 67 -8.38 -8.49 7.66
C TYR A 67 -6.92 -8.41 8.12
N TRP A 68 -6.61 -8.94 9.30
CA TRP A 68 -5.25 -8.85 9.87
C TRP A 68 -4.32 -9.97 9.39
N LYS A 69 -4.87 -11.12 8.97
CA LYS A 69 -4.10 -12.23 8.42
C LYS A 69 -3.62 -11.97 7.00
N LEU A 70 -4.43 -11.28 6.19
CA LEU A 70 -4.09 -11.03 4.79
C LEU A 70 -3.01 -9.95 4.64
N PRO A 71 -1.96 -10.18 3.84
CA PRO A 71 -1.03 -9.16 3.39
C PRO A 71 -1.75 -7.99 2.70
N TYR A 72 -1.11 -6.82 2.67
CA TYR A 72 -1.71 -5.58 2.21
C TYR A 72 -2.29 -5.69 0.78
N TYR A 73 -1.53 -6.21 -0.17
CA TYR A 73 -1.99 -6.32 -1.56
C TYR A 73 -2.94 -7.50 -1.79
N GLU A 74 -2.91 -8.53 -0.97
CA GLU A 74 -3.90 -9.60 -1.03
C GLU A 74 -5.29 -9.12 -0.62
N ARG A 75 -5.41 -8.18 0.33
CA ARG A 75 -6.68 -7.50 0.62
C ARG A 75 -7.22 -6.75 -0.59
N TRP A 76 -6.34 -6.18 -1.41
CA TRP A 76 -6.76 -5.50 -2.64
C TRP A 76 -7.23 -6.49 -3.70
N ILE A 77 -6.53 -7.62 -3.86
CA ILE A 77 -6.96 -8.70 -4.75
C ILE A 77 -8.34 -9.22 -4.32
N HIS A 78 -8.54 -9.46 -3.04
CA HIS A 78 -9.85 -9.80 -2.49
C HIS A 78 -10.91 -8.74 -2.84
N GLY A 79 -10.58 -7.47 -2.63
CA GLY A 79 -11.48 -6.35 -2.87
C GLY A 79 -11.92 -6.24 -4.33
N PHE A 80 -10.98 -6.15 -5.27
CA PHE A 80 -11.37 -6.02 -6.68
C PHE A 80 -11.96 -7.30 -7.26
N SER A 81 -11.55 -8.49 -6.81
CA SER A 81 -12.19 -9.75 -7.23
C SER A 81 -13.65 -9.80 -6.81
N SER A 82 -13.95 -9.36 -5.58
CA SER A 82 -15.32 -9.31 -5.07
C SER A 82 -16.17 -8.29 -5.83
N LEU A 83 -15.62 -7.11 -6.12
CA LEU A 83 -16.32 -6.07 -6.89
C LEU A 83 -16.58 -6.49 -8.33
N LEU A 84 -15.64 -7.16 -8.98
CA LEU A 84 -15.84 -7.68 -10.34
C LEU A 84 -16.96 -8.71 -10.40
N LYS A 85 -17.14 -9.52 -9.36
CA LYS A 85 -18.27 -10.44 -9.22
C LYS A 85 -19.57 -9.70 -8.94
N GLU A 86 -19.58 -8.79 -7.97
CA GLU A 86 -20.74 -7.98 -7.58
C GLU A 86 -21.32 -7.22 -8.80
N LYS A 87 -20.43 -6.72 -9.65
CA LYS A 87 -20.79 -5.97 -10.87
C LYS A 87 -21.05 -6.85 -12.10
N GLY A 88 -20.96 -8.17 -11.97
CA GLY A 88 -21.22 -9.12 -13.06
C GLY A 88 -20.15 -9.11 -14.16
N VAL A 89 -18.99 -8.50 -13.91
CA VAL A 89 -17.86 -8.48 -14.88
C VAL A 89 -17.21 -9.85 -14.98
N LEU A 90 -17.05 -10.56 -13.86
CA LEU A 90 -16.56 -11.93 -13.80
C LEU A 90 -17.50 -12.79 -12.95
N GLN A 91 -17.50 -14.09 -13.20
CA GLN A 91 -18.25 -15.08 -12.41
C GLN A 91 -17.30 -15.93 -11.58
N GLU A 92 -17.73 -16.39 -10.40
CA GLU A 92 -16.90 -17.24 -9.53
C GLU A 92 -16.46 -18.52 -10.25
N ALA A 93 -17.36 -19.14 -11.02
CA ALA A 93 -17.05 -20.36 -11.76
C ALA A 93 -15.91 -20.17 -12.79
N GLU A 94 -15.84 -19.01 -13.43
CA GLU A 94 -14.76 -18.68 -14.38
C GLU A 94 -13.42 -18.51 -13.65
N LEU A 95 -13.42 -17.83 -12.49
CA LEU A 95 -12.24 -17.67 -11.66
C LEU A 95 -11.71 -19.02 -11.18
N VAL A 96 -12.57 -19.88 -10.65
CA VAL A 96 -12.20 -21.23 -10.22
C VAL A 96 -11.65 -22.06 -11.38
N THR A 97 -12.25 -21.96 -12.57
CA THR A 97 -11.78 -22.68 -13.76
C THR A 97 -10.39 -22.20 -14.18
N GLU A 98 -10.17 -20.88 -14.20
CA GLU A 98 -8.86 -20.32 -14.56
C GLU A 98 -7.79 -20.63 -13.51
N GLU A 99 -8.11 -20.59 -12.22
CA GLU A 99 -7.20 -21.04 -11.16
C GLU A 99 -6.81 -22.50 -11.30
N ALA A 100 -7.76 -23.36 -11.64
CA ALA A 100 -7.49 -24.78 -11.90
C ALA A 100 -6.57 -24.96 -13.12
N ARG A 101 -6.79 -24.20 -14.20
CA ARG A 101 -5.92 -24.17 -15.37
C ARG A 101 -4.49 -23.75 -15.00
N LEU A 102 -4.33 -22.67 -14.25
CA LEU A 102 -3.03 -22.16 -13.82
C LEU A 102 -2.24 -23.19 -13.01
N ARG A 103 -2.91 -23.90 -12.10
CA ARG A 103 -2.28 -25.02 -11.36
C ARG A 103 -1.88 -26.17 -12.27
N ALA A 104 -2.74 -26.55 -13.22
CA ALA A 104 -2.48 -27.66 -14.15
C ALA A 104 -1.31 -27.36 -15.10
N THR A 105 -1.09 -26.11 -15.45
CA THR A 105 0.02 -25.67 -16.32
C THR A 105 1.30 -25.29 -15.55
N GLY A 106 1.27 -25.29 -14.22
CA GLY A 106 2.39 -24.88 -13.38
C GLY A 106 2.60 -23.36 -13.32
N GLU A 107 1.64 -22.58 -13.85
CA GLU A 107 1.67 -21.11 -13.79
C GLU A 107 1.32 -20.56 -12.40
N ASP A 108 0.98 -21.42 -11.44
CA ASP A 108 0.84 -21.10 -10.01
C ASP A 108 2.18 -21.01 -9.28
N LYS A 109 3.29 -21.23 -9.97
CA LYS A 109 4.65 -21.18 -9.45
C LYS A 109 5.35 -19.92 -9.91
N VAL A 110 6.20 -19.37 -9.06
CA VAL A 110 7.07 -18.24 -9.35
C VAL A 110 8.48 -18.55 -8.86
N GLU A 111 9.48 -18.10 -9.58
CA GLU A 111 10.85 -18.11 -9.06
C GLU A 111 10.90 -17.11 -7.91
N ASP A 112 11.25 -17.59 -6.73
CA ASP A 112 11.43 -16.73 -5.57
C ASP A 112 12.77 -15.98 -5.73
N PRO A 113 12.76 -14.64 -5.80
CA PRO A 113 14.01 -13.91 -5.86
C PRO A 113 14.78 -14.15 -4.56
N PRO A 114 16.11 -14.42 -4.61
CA PRO A 114 16.90 -14.69 -3.45
C PRO A 114 16.79 -13.55 -2.43
N GLY A 115 16.32 -13.85 -1.20
CA GLY A 115 16.26 -12.90 -0.09
C GLY A 115 14.88 -12.49 0.42
N HIS A 116 13.77 -12.93 -0.16
CA HIS A 116 12.44 -12.69 0.39
C HIS A 116 12.04 -13.78 1.40
N HIS A 117 12.58 -13.72 2.60
CA HIS A 117 12.06 -14.49 3.71
C HIS A 117 10.72 -13.88 4.17
N HIS A 118 9.62 -14.58 3.94
CA HIS A 118 8.35 -14.30 4.59
C HIS A 118 8.52 -14.57 6.09
N HIS A 119 8.70 -13.53 6.89
CA HIS A 119 8.61 -13.66 8.33
C HIS A 119 7.16 -13.98 8.69
N HIS A 120 6.85 -15.24 8.83
CA HIS A 120 5.71 -15.68 9.62
C HIS A 120 6.00 -15.32 11.07
N HIS A 121 5.26 -14.35 11.61
CA HIS A 121 5.23 -14.13 13.05
C HIS A 121 4.43 -15.27 13.69
N ASP A 122 5.08 -16.36 13.98
CA ASP A 122 4.58 -17.34 14.94
C ASP A 122 5.09 -16.95 16.34
N HIS A 123 4.16 -16.94 17.28
CA HIS A 123 4.38 -16.64 18.69
C HIS A 123 5.14 -17.77 19.37
N ASP A 124 6.08 -17.33 20.21
CA ASP A 124 6.64 -17.99 21.40
C ASP A 124 6.89 -19.50 21.35
N HIS A 125 8.19 -19.84 21.37
CA HIS A 125 8.72 -20.85 22.31
C HIS A 125 10.25 -20.73 22.38
N ASP A 126 10.76 -20.52 23.60
CA ASP A 126 12.14 -20.69 23.99
C ASP A 126 12.67 -22.08 23.61
N HIS A 127 13.76 -22.17 22.86
CA HIS A 127 14.66 -23.30 22.92
C HIS A 127 16.10 -22.96 22.48
N ASP A 128 17.01 -23.59 23.19
CA ASP A 128 18.44 -23.49 23.27
C ASP A 128 19.20 -23.47 21.92
N HIS A 129 20.33 -22.75 21.98
CA HIS A 129 21.37 -22.71 20.95
C HIS A 129 22.00 -24.09 20.74
N ASP A 130 21.85 -24.63 19.53
CA ASP A 130 22.77 -25.63 18.99
C ASP A 130 23.36 -25.11 17.67
N ASP A 131 24.67 -25.02 17.63
CA ASP A 131 25.50 -24.69 16.48
C ASP A 131 25.30 -25.73 15.37
N HIS A 132 24.54 -25.37 14.32
CA HIS A 132 24.54 -26.12 13.07
C HIS A 132 25.28 -25.33 12.00
N PRO A 133 26.23 -25.98 11.28
CA PRO A 133 26.98 -25.34 10.21
C PRO A 133 26.03 -24.94 9.06
N TYR A 134 26.21 -23.71 8.58
CA TYR A 134 25.56 -23.18 7.38
C TYR A 134 25.66 -24.21 6.25
N GLN A 135 24.52 -24.79 5.86
CA GLN A 135 24.35 -25.40 4.55
C GLN A 135 23.87 -24.27 3.63
N GLU A 136 24.71 -23.93 2.66
CA GLU A 136 24.31 -23.14 1.50
C GLU A 136 23.33 -24.01 0.69
N ASP A 137 22.04 -23.89 0.96
CA ASP A 137 21.02 -24.45 0.08
C ASP A 137 20.92 -23.54 -1.16
N ASP A 138 21.60 -23.96 -2.20
CA ASP A 138 21.53 -23.43 -3.58
C ASP A 138 20.19 -23.78 -4.25
N ASP A 139 19.11 -23.92 -3.48
CA ASP A 139 17.77 -24.06 -4.02
C ASP A 139 17.17 -22.65 -4.14
N ALA A 140 17.29 -22.06 -5.33
CA ALA A 140 16.41 -20.98 -5.76
C ALA A 140 14.99 -21.54 -5.73
N GLY A 141 14.31 -21.39 -4.56
CA GLY A 141 13.07 -22.05 -4.25
C GLY A 141 11.99 -21.61 -5.22
N ILE A 142 11.33 -22.56 -5.87
CA ILE A 142 10.10 -22.29 -6.60
C ILE A 142 9.00 -22.09 -5.56
N ALA A 143 8.60 -20.83 -5.35
CA ALA A 143 7.49 -20.50 -4.48
C ALA A 143 6.14 -20.77 -5.17
N VAL A 144 5.18 -21.31 -4.44
CA VAL A 144 3.80 -21.47 -4.90
C VAL A 144 3.00 -20.22 -4.51
N LEU A 145 2.24 -19.68 -5.44
CA LEU A 145 1.38 -18.53 -5.19
C LEU A 145 0.37 -18.84 -4.08
N SER A 146 0.13 -17.89 -3.18
CA SER A 146 -0.98 -17.99 -2.24
C SER A 146 -2.32 -18.08 -2.98
N PRO A 147 -3.39 -18.54 -2.35
CA PRO A 147 -4.71 -18.60 -2.98
C PRO A 147 -5.18 -17.26 -3.55
N LEU A 148 -4.87 -16.14 -2.88
CA LEU A 148 -5.25 -14.81 -3.37
C LEU A 148 -4.32 -14.29 -4.47
N GLN A 149 -3.02 -14.58 -4.42
CA GLN A 149 -2.11 -14.25 -5.52
C GLN A 149 -2.52 -15.01 -6.79
N LEU A 150 -2.86 -16.29 -6.67
CA LEU A 150 -3.38 -17.09 -7.78
C LEU A 150 -4.71 -16.50 -8.31
N ARG A 151 -5.62 -16.09 -7.40
CA ARG A 151 -6.86 -15.38 -7.75
C ARG A 151 -6.56 -14.09 -8.52
N GLY A 152 -5.57 -13.32 -8.09
CA GLY A 152 -5.12 -12.10 -8.79
C GLY A 152 -4.67 -12.38 -10.23
N ARG A 153 -3.89 -13.45 -10.41
CA ARG A 153 -3.44 -13.91 -11.74
C ARG A 153 -4.62 -14.37 -12.61
N ALA A 154 -5.57 -15.11 -12.04
CA ALA A 154 -6.78 -15.53 -12.75
C ALA A 154 -7.62 -14.31 -13.18
N VAL A 155 -7.84 -13.34 -12.31
CA VAL A 155 -8.53 -12.08 -12.65
C VAL A 155 -7.83 -11.37 -13.80
N ARG A 156 -6.50 -11.20 -13.73
CA ARG A 156 -5.72 -10.58 -14.81
C ARG A 156 -5.96 -11.26 -16.16
N ASN A 157 -5.83 -12.58 -16.19
CA ASN A 157 -5.96 -13.36 -17.41
C ASN A 157 -7.37 -13.22 -18.02
N LEU A 158 -8.41 -13.32 -17.21
CA LEU A 158 -9.79 -13.17 -17.66
C LEU A 158 -10.09 -11.75 -18.15
N LEU A 159 -9.58 -10.72 -17.48
CA LEU A 159 -9.75 -9.32 -17.92
C LEU A 159 -9.04 -9.07 -19.25
N VAL A 160 -7.86 -9.65 -19.46
CA VAL A 160 -7.12 -9.55 -20.72
C VAL A 160 -7.84 -10.34 -21.83
N ALA A 161 -8.28 -11.55 -21.57
CA ALA A 161 -9.02 -12.36 -22.53
C ALA A 161 -10.31 -11.69 -23.00
N ARG A 162 -10.95 -10.89 -22.13
CA ARG A 162 -12.16 -10.11 -22.46
C ARG A 162 -11.88 -8.76 -23.11
N GLY A 163 -10.62 -8.38 -23.27
CA GLY A 163 -10.25 -7.06 -23.77
C GLY A 163 -10.62 -5.88 -22.87
N ILE A 164 -10.91 -6.14 -21.59
CA ILE A 164 -11.17 -5.09 -20.59
C ILE A 164 -9.87 -4.38 -20.22
N LEU A 165 -8.79 -5.13 -20.09
CA LEU A 165 -7.41 -4.67 -19.94
C LEU A 165 -6.55 -5.31 -21.02
N SER A 166 -5.41 -4.70 -21.32
CA SER A 166 -4.35 -5.37 -22.08
C SER A 166 -3.12 -5.55 -21.19
N ALA A 167 -2.28 -6.53 -21.54
CA ALA A 167 -1.00 -6.72 -20.85
C ALA A 167 -0.12 -5.48 -20.97
N GLU A 168 -0.20 -4.79 -22.09
CA GLU A 168 0.52 -3.54 -22.35
C GLU A 168 0.05 -2.41 -21.41
N GLU A 169 -1.26 -2.24 -21.22
CA GLU A 169 -1.79 -1.24 -20.28
C GLU A 169 -1.36 -1.53 -18.83
N ILE A 170 -1.36 -2.81 -18.41
CA ILE A 170 -0.89 -3.20 -17.09
C ILE A 170 0.60 -2.87 -16.93
N ARG A 171 1.44 -3.23 -17.91
CA ARG A 171 2.87 -2.92 -17.91
C ARG A 171 3.12 -1.41 -17.85
N ALA A 172 2.49 -0.65 -18.74
CA ALA A 172 2.63 0.80 -18.78
C ALA A 172 2.19 1.46 -17.45
N GLN A 173 1.15 0.94 -16.81
CA GLN A 173 0.71 1.41 -15.50
C GLN A 173 1.74 1.11 -14.41
N ILE A 174 2.38 -0.06 -14.42
CA ILE A 174 3.47 -0.41 -13.50
C ILE A 174 4.64 0.54 -13.71
N GLU A 175 5.10 0.73 -14.95
CA GLU A 175 6.19 1.65 -15.30
C GLU A 175 5.88 3.09 -14.85
N ALA A 176 4.65 3.56 -15.09
CA ALA A 176 4.23 4.89 -14.64
C ALA A 176 4.19 5.04 -13.10
N MET A 177 3.93 3.95 -12.38
CA MET A 177 4.00 3.95 -10.91
C MET A 177 5.45 3.90 -10.42
N ASP A 178 6.31 3.10 -11.07
CA ASP A 178 7.73 2.96 -10.71
C ASP A 178 8.53 4.23 -11.02
N SER A 179 8.10 5.03 -12.00
CA SER A 179 8.71 6.34 -12.29
C SER A 179 8.42 7.41 -11.24
N ARG A 180 7.50 7.16 -10.30
CA ARG A 180 7.15 8.09 -9.23
C ARG A 180 7.84 7.69 -7.93
N GLY A 181 8.35 8.68 -7.22
CA GLY A 181 9.02 8.46 -5.94
C GLY A 181 9.18 9.77 -5.17
N GLU A 182 9.80 9.67 -4.01
CA GLU A 182 10.06 10.79 -3.10
C GLU A 182 10.87 11.93 -3.76
N HIS A 183 11.67 11.63 -4.79
CA HIS A 183 12.42 12.63 -5.56
C HIS A 183 11.51 13.70 -6.21
N LEU A 184 10.26 13.32 -6.57
CA LEU A 184 9.29 14.28 -7.09
C LEU A 184 8.81 15.23 -5.99
N GLY A 185 8.50 14.68 -4.80
CA GLY A 185 8.17 15.48 -3.63
C GLY A 185 9.32 16.39 -3.20
N ALA A 186 10.56 15.89 -3.22
CA ALA A 186 11.75 16.68 -2.92
C ALA A 186 11.87 17.92 -3.85
N ARG A 187 11.56 17.78 -5.14
CA ARG A 187 11.53 18.92 -6.08
C ARG A 187 10.53 19.98 -5.66
N VAL A 188 9.34 19.58 -5.20
CA VAL A 188 8.31 20.51 -4.71
C VAL A 188 8.79 21.23 -3.46
N VAL A 189 9.38 20.50 -2.51
CA VAL A 189 9.90 21.07 -1.25
C VAL A 189 11.04 22.06 -1.51
N VAL A 190 12.03 21.68 -2.32
CA VAL A 190 13.16 22.56 -2.69
C VAL A 190 12.66 23.84 -3.37
N ARG A 191 11.70 23.71 -4.29
CA ARG A 191 11.12 24.87 -4.94
C ARG A 191 10.41 25.80 -3.95
N ALA A 192 9.65 25.25 -3.00
CA ALA A 192 8.97 26.03 -1.97
C ALA A 192 9.96 26.74 -1.02
N TRP A 193 11.11 26.14 -0.74
CA TRP A 193 12.14 26.77 0.09
C TRP A 193 12.90 27.90 -0.61
N THR A 194 13.03 27.83 -1.93
CA THR A 194 13.81 28.79 -2.72
C THR A 194 12.97 29.85 -3.40
N ASP A 195 11.64 29.72 -3.42
CA ASP A 195 10.70 30.63 -4.07
C ASP A 195 9.48 30.84 -3.18
N ALA A 196 9.45 31.97 -2.47
CA ALA A 196 8.35 32.33 -1.58
C ALA A 196 7.01 32.53 -2.32
N GLY A 197 7.04 32.94 -3.59
CA GLY A 197 5.86 33.06 -4.43
C GLY A 197 5.26 31.66 -4.74
N PHE A 198 6.13 30.70 -5.08
CA PHE A 198 5.71 29.30 -5.25
C PHE A 198 5.18 28.72 -3.95
N ALA A 199 5.85 28.95 -2.81
CA ALA A 199 5.39 28.47 -1.50
C ALA A 199 3.98 29.00 -1.17
N ALA A 200 3.68 30.25 -1.48
CA ALA A 200 2.35 30.85 -1.29
C ALA A 200 1.29 30.16 -2.19
N ARG A 201 1.61 29.90 -3.46
CA ARG A 201 0.69 29.17 -4.37
C ARG A 201 0.50 27.71 -3.94
N LEU A 202 1.56 27.05 -3.51
CA LEU A 202 1.51 25.68 -2.98
C LEU A 202 0.61 25.59 -1.74
N ALA A 203 0.63 26.59 -0.88
CA ALA A 203 -0.26 26.67 0.28
C ALA A 203 -1.72 26.90 -0.11
N ALA A 204 -1.97 27.67 -1.18
CA ALA A 204 -3.31 28.02 -1.63
C ALA A 204 -3.97 26.88 -2.45
N ASP A 205 -3.25 26.29 -3.39
CA ASP A 205 -3.68 25.16 -4.24
C ASP A 205 -2.46 24.29 -4.59
N ALA A 206 -2.24 23.26 -3.79
CA ALA A 206 -1.10 22.37 -3.99
C ALA A 206 -1.21 21.58 -5.31
N GLY A 207 -2.41 21.26 -5.76
CA GLY A 207 -2.63 20.58 -7.04
C GLY A 207 -2.16 21.44 -8.23
N ALA A 208 -2.58 22.70 -8.28
CA ALA A 208 -2.14 23.62 -9.34
C ALA A 208 -0.63 23.91 -9.25
N ALA A 209 -0.09 24.07 -8.05
CA ALA A 209 1.32 24.37 -7.87
C ALA A 209 2.25 23.23 -8.31
N VAL A 210 1.89 21.94 -8.06
CA VAL A 210 2.72 20.82 -8.53
C VAL A 210 2.68 20.68 -10.06
N GLU A 211 1.58 21.07 -10.70
CA GLU A 211 1.46 21.09 -12.17
C GLU A 211 2.42 22.13 -12.82
N GLU A 212 2.76 23.24 -12.13
CA GLU A 212 3.80 24.17 -12.58
C GLU A 212 5.19 23.50 -12.73
N LEU A 213 5.42 22.40 -11.99
CA LEU A 213 6.65 21.62 -12.06
C LEU A 213 6.54 20.42 -13.03
N GLY A 214 5.45 20.34 -13.80
CA GLY A 214 5.17 19.22 -14.70
C GLY A 214 4.77 17.94 -13.98
N LEU A 215 4.33 18.01 -12.72
CA LEU A 215 3.86 16.88 -11.94
C LEU A 215 2.33 16.76 -12.02
N SER A 216 1.82 15.53 -11.87
CA SER A 216 0.38 15.33 -11.80
C SER A 216 -0.16 15.69 -10.43
N ARG A 217 -1.30 16.36 -10.36
CA ARG A 217 -2.04 16.56 -9.10
C ARG A 217 -2.61 15.25 -8.53
N GLY A 218 -2.68 14.18 -9.34
CA GLY A 218 -3.32 12.93 -8.95
C GLY A 218 -4.85 12.97 -9.03
N GLU A 219 -5.49 11.96 -8.47
CA GLU A 219 -6.95 11.79 -8.49
C GLU A 219 -7.64 12.37 -7.26
N THR A 220 -6.88 12.69 -6.23
CA THR A 220 -7.37 13.22 -4.95
C THR A 220 -6.92 14.66 -4.75
N VAL A 221 -7.61 15.38 -3.86
CA VAL A 221 -7.20 16.74 -3.48
C VAL A 221 -5.85 16.69 -2.77
N LEU A 222 -4.85 17.33 -3.38
CA LEU A 222 -3.52 17.47 -2.79
C LEU A 222 -3.50 18.71 -1.91
N THR A 223 -3.01 18.58 -0.68
CA THR A 223 -2.88 19.67 0.29
C THR A 223 -1.45 19.72 0.80
N ALA A 224 -0.86 20.92 0.82
CA ALA A 224 0.45 21.14 1.42
C ALA A 224 0.31 21.66 2.86
N LEU A 225 1.00 21.00 3.77
CA LEU A 225 1.11 21.40 5.18
C LEU A 225 2.53 21.91 5.45
N PHE A 226 2.63 23.06 6.07
CA PHE A 226 3.91 23.68 6.42
C PHE A 226 4.19 23.53 7.91
N ASN A 227 5.38 23.04 8.22
CA ASN A 227 5.89 23.06 9.58
C ASN A 227 6.32 24.47 9.97
N THR A 228 6.17 24.79 11.25
CA THR A 228 6.64 26.04 11.85
C THR A 228 7.48 25.70 13.08
N PRO A 229 8.21 26.66 13.67
CA PRO A 229 8.90 26.42 14.94
C PRO A 229 7.96 25.94 16.06
N ALA A 230 6.68 26.35 16.03
CA ALA A 230 5.68 25.99 17.03
C ALA A 230 4.90 24.71 16.73
N VAL A 231 4.78 24.31 15.44
CA VAL A 231 3.94 23.19 15.01
C VAL A 231 4.67 22.34 13.98
N HIS A 232 4.78 21.05 14.25
CA HIS A 232 5.23 20.01 13.32
C HIS A 232 4.05 19.13 12.89
N ASN A 233 3.92 18.87 11.59
CA ASN A 233 2.83 18.02 11.07
C ASN A 233 3.36 16.60 10.85
N LEU A 234 2.62 15.61 11.34
CA LEU A 234 2.87 14.18 11.10
C LEU A 234 1.67 13.60 10.36
N VAL A 235 1.89 13.11 9.14
CA VAL A 235 0.81 12.60 8.30
C VAL A 235 0.62 11.11 8.52
N VAL A 236 -0.62 10.70 8.79
CA VAL A 236 -1.01 9.29 8.90
C VAL A 236 -2.41 9.08 8.33
N CYS A 237 -2.65 7.90 7.77
CA CYS A 237 -4.00 7.42 7.48
C CYS A 237 -4.27 6.18 8.36
N THR A 238 -5.14 6.31 9.35
CA THR A 238 -5.46 5.23 10.30
C THR A 238 -6.36 4.15 9.69
N LEU A 239 -6.99 4.42 8.55
CA LEU A 239 -7.95 3.51 7.91
C LEU A 239 -7.36 2.66 6.79
N CYS A 240 -6.75 3.26 5.78
CA CYS A 240 -6.40 2.58 4.53
C CYS A 240 -5.02 2.91 3.96
N SER A 241 -4.18 3.66 4.67
CA SER A 241 -2.85 4.09 4.22
C SER A 241 -2.88 4.99 2.96
N CYS A 242 -3.83 5.94 2.89
CA CYS A 242 -3.87 6.95 1.84
C CYS A 242 -2.54 7.71 1.77
N TYR A 243 -2.03 7.94 0.56
CA TYR A 243 -0.72 8.51 0.33
C TYR A 243 -0.74 9.39 -0.93
N PRO A 244 -0.02 10.51 -0.97
CA PRO A 244 0.01 11.40 -2.14
C PRO A 244 0.88 10.82 -3.25
N ARG A 245 0.41 9.74 -3.88
CA ARG A 245 1.16 8.88 -4.82
C ARG A 245 1.63 9.61 -6.08
N SER A 246 0.96 10.70 -6.46
CA SER A 246 1.34 11.51 -7.62
C SER A 246 2.69 12.22 -7.44
N VAL A 247 3.06 12.54 -6.21
CA VAL A 247 4.26 13.30 -5.87
C VAL A 247 5.26 12.54 -4.98
N LEU A 248 4.86 11.41 -4.37
CA LEU A 248 5.74 10.61 -3.51
C LEU A 248 5.88 9.15 -3.94
N GLY A 249 5.18 8.72 -5.00
CA GLY A 249 5.19 7.33 -5.42
C GLY A 249 4.34 6.42 -4.54
N ARG A 250 4.71 5.14 -4.45
CA ARG A 250 4.04 4.16 -3.58
C ARG A 250 4.33 4.45 -2.11
N PRO A 251 3.34 4.24 -1.22
CA PRO A 251 3.60 4.35 0.21
C PRO A 251 4.62 3.28 0.64
N PRO A 252 5.64 3.66 1.43
CA PRO A 252 6.60 2.70 1.95
C PRO A 252 5.94 1.68 2.89
N ALA A 253 6.59 0.54 3.12
CA ALA A 253 6.04 -0.54 3.94
C ALA A 253 5.69 -0.08 5.35
N TRP A 254 6.59 0.66 5.99
CA TRP A 254 6.37 1.20 7.33
C TRP A 254 5.12 2.10 7.42
N TYR A 255 4.83 2.93 6.39
CA TYR A 255 3.64 3.81 6.39
C TYR A 255 2.32 3.01 6.36
N LYS A 256 2.33 1.84 5.71
CA LYS A 256 1.19 0.91 5.63
C LYS A 256 1.05 0.07 6.89
N SER A 257 2.10 -0.03 7.71
CA SER A 257 2.16 -0.91 8.87
C SER A 257 1.11 -0.57 9.93
N ARG A 258 0.64 -1.58 10.63
CA ARG A 258 -0.25 -1.41 11.77
C ARG A 258 0.41 -0.62 12.89
N ALA A 259 1.71 -0.84 13.10
CA ALA A 259 2.49 -0.16 14.13
C ALA A 259 2.53 1.36 13.90
N TYR A 260 2.92 1.81 12.70
CA TYR A 260 2.94 3.23 12.36
C TYR A 260 1.55 3.85 12.47
N ARG A 261 0.54 3.24 11.86
CA ARG A 261 -0.84 3.75 11.82
C ARG A 261 -1.46 3.92 13.21
N ALA A 262 -1.15 3.03 14.13
CA ALA A 262 -1.63 3.11 15.51
C ALA A 262 -0.80 4.09 16.35
N ARG A 263 0.53 4.01 16.26
CA ARG A 263 1.43 4.78 17.14
C ARG A 263 1.53 6.24 16.74
N ALA A 264 1.46 6.58 15.44
CA ALA A 264 1.51 7.97 14.98
C ALA A 264 0.44 8.84 15.66
N VAL A 265 -0.74 8.29 15.97
CA VAL A 265 -1.80 8.99 16.68
C VAL A 265 -1.59 9.02 18.19
N ARG A 266 -1.08 7.92 18.75
CA ARG A 266 -0.95 7.75 20.21
C ARG A 266 0.32 8.37 20.78
N ASP A 267 1.43 8.20 20.07
CA ASP A 267 2.77 8.64 20.47
C ASP A 267 3.53 9.25 19.29
N PRO A 268 3.03 10.36 18.72
CA PRO A 268 3.64 10.97 17.53
C PRO A 268 5.07 11.42 17.76
N ARG A 269 5.43 11.86 18.98
CA ARG A 269 6.78 12.31 19.29
C ARG A 269 7.77 11.14 19.35
N GLY A 270 7.38 10.00 19.96
CA GLY A 270 8.18 8.79 19.95
C GLY A 270 8.38 8.25 18.55
N VAL A 271 7.34 8.26 17.70
CA VAL A 271 7.45 7.86 16.29
C VAL A 271 8.44 8.76 15.53
N LEU A 272 8.36 10.08 15.68
CA LEU A 272 9.31 11.00 15.04
C LEU A 272 10.75 10.74 15.51
N ALA A 273 10.95 10.47 16.81
CA ALA A 273 12.27 10.14 17.36
C ALA A 273 12.84 8.83 16.77
N GLU A 274 12.01 7.80 16.57
CA GLU A 274 12.42 6.55 15.92
C GLU A 274 12.86 6.78 14.45
N PHE A 275 12.27 7.80 13.79
CA PHE A 275 12.67 8.22 12.44
C PHE A 275 13.80 9.27 12.46
N GLY A 276 14.49 9.45 13.59
CA GLY A 276 15.62 10.37 13.72
C GLY A 276 15.26 11.86 13.81
N THR A 277 13.96 12.19 13.93
CA THR A 277 13.50 13.57 14.05
C THR A 277 13.23 13.91 15.53
N GLN A 278 14.11 14.73 16.10
CA GLN A 278 13.94 15.24 17.46
C GLN A 278 13.42 16.68 17.44
N LEU A 279 12.29 16.92 18.11
CA LEU A 279 11.67 18.22 18.17
C LEU A 279 11.87 18.85 19.57
N PRO A 280 12.05 20.18 19.66
CA PRO A 280 12.02 20.88 20.94
C PRO A 280 10.74 20.59 21.72
N GLU A 281 10.82 20.58 23.05
CA GLU A 281 9.66 20.28 23.92
C GLU A 281 8.47 21.22 23.66
N GLY A 282 8.74 22.49 23.36
CA GLY A 282 7.71 23.49 23.07
C GLY A 282 7.03 23.35 21.71
N THR A 283 7.51 22.47 20.81
CA THR A 283 6.90 22.25 19.49
C THR A 283 5.71 21.31 19.61
N SER A 284 4.54 21.76 19.25
CA SER A 284 3.33 20.93 19.17
C SER A 284 3.38 20.03 17.94
N ILE A 285 2.85 18.81 18.05
CA ILE A 285 2.72 17.89 16.90
C ILE A 285 1.24 17.82 16.51
N ARG A 286 0.96 18.12 15.25
CA ARG A 286 -0.36 17.94 14.63
C ARG A 286 -0.32 16.63 13.85
N VAL A 287 -1.20 15.70 14.20
CA VAL A 287 -1.40 14.44 13.48
C VAL A 287 -2.66 14.53 12.64
#